data_2b48804ceb1523f1bef05efeac508683
#
_entry.id   2b48804ceb1523f1bef05efeac508683
#
_cell.length_a   1.000
_cell.length_b   1.000
_cell.length_c   1.000
_cell.angle_alpha   90.00
_cell.angle_beta   90.00
_cell.angle_gamma   90.00
#
_symmetry.space_group_name_H-M   'P 1'
#
loop_
_entity.id
_entity.type
_entity.pdbx_description
1 polymer ?
#
loop_
_entity_poly.entity_id
_entity_poly.type
_entity_poly.pdbx_seq_one_letter_code
_entity_poly.pdbx_strand_id
1 'polypeptide(L)'
;SLTWKIHGVYIVKAEIHKDFPYDESCKAYSDDNTTRLHYLSSREVRTCEGRYYYLQHGESTTHKPGLQRFDYLKANMSMKQTLLKIGAEERILDLYENVRWLNVVGLMYYVFLNRKLLSKGDIKEGMRIIRWAWNSIEQERLEPRYKRKLGYMPMKWSWNAFVVQENVYFTLKALLNRR
;
A
#
# COMPACT_ATOMS: atom_id res chain seq x y z
N SER A 1 -2.71 -0.13 -14.35
CA SER A 1 -3.06 0.94 -13.37
C SER A 1 -2.71 0.55 -11.93
N LEU A 2 -2.85 -0.72 -11.55
CA LEU A 2 -2.67 -1.18 -10.16
C LEU A 2 -1.23 -1.05 -9.62
N THR A 3 -0.24 -1.09 -10.48
CA THR A 3 1.18 -0.99 -10.11
C THR A 3 1.78 0.40 -10.29
N TRP A 4 1.08 1.30 -10.92
CA TRP A 4 1.58 2.65 -11.17
C TRP A 4 1.44 3.52 -9.93
N LYS A 5 2.42 4.39 -9.72
CA LYS A 5 2.32 5.50 -8.77
C LYS A 5 1.57 6.65 -9.45
N ILE A 6 0.27 6.51 -9.59
CA ILE A 6 -0.59 7.51 -10.22
C ILE A 6 -1.15 8.39 -9.10
N HIS A 7 -0.96 9.70 -9.22
CA HIS A 7 -1.61 10.68 -8.36
C HIS A 7 -2.68 11.41 -9.16
N GLY A 8 -3.84 11.53 -8.55
CA GLY A 8 -5.09 11.84 -9.16
C GLY A 8 -5.33 13.29 -9.58
N VAL A 9 -4.55 13.81 -10.53
CA VAL A 9 -4.99 15.01 -11.26
C VAL A 9 -5.42 14.57 -12.65
N TYR A 10 -6.70 14.35 -12.79
CA TYR A 10 -7.29 13.83 -14.02
C TYR A 10 -8.76 14.24 -14.13
N ILE A 11 -9.29 14.17 -15.34
CA ILE A 11 -10.72 14.31 -15.63
C ILE A 11 -11.24 12.91 -15.99
N VAL A 12 -12.35 12.52 -15.43
CA VAL A 12 -13.02 11.25 -15.69
C VAL A 12 -14.47 11.48 -16.04
N LYS A 13 -15.08 10.60 -16.81
CA LYS A 13 -16.52 10.63 -17.08
C LYS A 13 -17.29 10.45 -15.76
N ALA A 14 -18.32 11.27 -15.56
CA ALA A 14 -19.14 11.26 -14.35
C ALA A 14 -19.76 9.88 -14.05
N GLU A 15 -20.08 9.11 -15.08
CA GLU A 15 -20.62 7.75 -14.97
C GLU A 15 -19.63 6.82 -14.25
N ILE A 16 -18.34 6.83 -14.66
CA ILE A 16 -17.30 6.01 -14.03
C ILE A 16 -17.12 6.42 -12.55
N HIS A 17 -17.19 7.72 -12.25
CA HIS A 17 -17.09 8.17 -10.86
C HIS A 17 -18.33 7.77 -10.03
N LYS A 18 -19.53 7.73 -10.62
CA LYS A 18 -20.72 7.24 -9.93
C LYS A 18 -20.64 5.75 -9.59
N ASP A 19 -20.03 4.95 -10.49
CA ASP A 19 -19.83 3.53 -10.28
C ASP A 19 -18.73 3.25 -9.24
N PHE A 20 -17.72 4.10 -9.20
CA PHE A 20 -16.57 4.00 -8.29
C PHE A 20 -16.32 5.35 -7.57
N PRO A 21 -17.16 5.71 -6.60
CA PRO A 21 -16.96 6.93 -5.80
C PRO A 21 -15.76 6.80 -4.86
N TYR A 22 -15.43 7.87 -4.15
CA TYR A 22 -14.41 7.82 -3.11
C TYR A 22 -14.77 6.81 -2.03
N ASP A 23 -13.74 6.03 -1.64
CA ASP A 23 -13.87 4.99 -0.62
C ASP A 23 -13.90 5.61 0.78
N GLU A 24 -15.06 5.63 1.42
CA GLU A 24 -15.26 6.18 2.76
C GLU A 24 -14.80 5.24 3.90
N SER A 25 -14.40 4.01 3.57
CA SER A 25 -13.95 3.01 4.56
C SER A 25 -12.57 3.33 5.17
N CYS A 26 -11.80 4.21 4.54
CA CYS A 26 -10.51 4.67 5.00
C CYS A 26 -10.39 6.19 4.97
N LYS A 27 -9.85 6.76 6.05
CA LYS A 27 -9.69 8.22 6.19
C LYS A 27 -8.59 8.80 5.31
N ALA A 28 -7.61 7.98 4.96
CA ALA A 28 -6.49 8.36 4.11
C ALA A 28 -6.29 7.32 2.99
N TYR A 29 -5.77 7.77 1.85
CA TYR A 29 -5.47 6.92 0.67
C TYR A 29 -6.69 6.32 -0.07
N SER A 30 -7.89 6.82 0.19
CA SER A 30 -9.10 6.43 -0.54
C SER A 30 -9.06 6.90 -2.00
N ASP A 31 -8.47 8.05 -2.25
CA ASP A 31 -8.24 8.63 -3.57
C ASP A 31 -7.37 7.73 -4.47
N ASP A 32 -6.39 7.04 -3.89
CA ASP A 32 -5.54 6.09 -4.63
C ASP A 32 -6.37 4.93 -5.19
N ASN A 33 -7.28 4.35 -4.40
CA ASN A 33 -8.19 3.29 -4.83
C ASN A 33 -9.12 3.76 -5.94
N THR A 34 -9.79 4.89 -5.73
CA THR A 34 -10.73 5.46 -6.70
C THR A 34 -10.05 5.75 -8.03
N THR A 35 -8.87 6.38 -8.01
CA THR A 35 -8.08 6.65 -9.21
C THR A 35 -7.78 5.37 -9.98
N ARG A 36 -7.35 4.31 -9.30
CA ARG A 36 -7.02 3.02 -9.93
C ARG A 36 -8.24 2.36 -10.57
N LEU A 37 -9.39 2.40 -9.90
CA LEU A 37 -10.64 1.87 -10.41
C LEU A 37 -11.13 2.66 -11.63
N HIS A 38 -11.02 3.99 -11.61
CA HIS A 38 -11.35 4.83 -12.76
C HIS A 38 -10.49 4.46 -13.99
N TYR A 39 -9.18 4.28 -13.81
CA TYR A 39 -8.30 3.85 -14.90
C TYR A 39 -8.62 2.43 -15.38
N LEU A 40 -8.92 1.50 -14.46
CA LEU A 40 -9.25 0.12 -14.79
C LEU A 40 -10.55 0.04 -15.61
N SER A 41 -11.54 0.89 -15.27
CA SER A 41 -12.86 0.92 -15.91
C SER A 41 -12.92 1.80 -17.16
N SER A 42 -11.85 2.54 -17.47
CA SER A 42 -11.78 3.38 -18.66
C SER A 42 -11.34 2.59 -19.87
N ARG A 43 -12.01 2.77 -21.01
CA ARG A 43 -11.59 2.17 -22.29
C ARG A 43 -10.26 2.74 -22.79
N GLU A 44 -10.01 3.99 -22.46
CA GLU A 44 -8.83 4.73 -22.91
C GLU A 44 -8.42 5.73 -21.86
N VAL A 45 -7.12 5.86 -21.65
CA VAL A 45 -6.50 6.88 -20.81
C VAL A 45 -5.54 7.69 -21.68
N ARG A 46 -5.73 8.99 -21.72
CA ARG A 46 -4.88 9.92 -22.48
C ARG A 46 -4.20 10.89 -21.55
N THR A 47 -2.99 11.28 -21.91
CA THR A 47 -2.31 12.42 -21.28
C THR A 47 -2.73 13.71 -22.01
N CYS A 48 -2.79 14.81 -21.28
CA CYS A 48 -2.97 16.14 -21.86
C CYS A 48 -1.79 17.02 -21.51
N GLU A 49 -1.55 18.04 -22.33
CA GLU A 49 -0.61 19.11 -22.03
C GLU A 49 -1.23 20.03 -20.98
N GLY A 50 -0.81 19.87 -19.75
CA GLY A 50 -1.27 20.67 -18.62
C GLY A 50 -0.16 20.83 -17.59
N ARG A 51 -0.25 21.88 -16.80
CA ARG A 51 0.65 22.07 -15.65
C ARG A 51 -0.17 22.00 -14.38
N TYR A 52 0.29 21.17 -13.46
CA TYR A 52 -0.26 21.11 -12.12
C TYR A 52 0.78 21.63 -11.11
N TYR A 53 0.36 22.60 -10.31
CA TYR A 53 1.21 23.18 -9.27
C TYR A 53 0.81 22.58 -7.93
N TYR A 54 1.65 21.71 -7.39
CA TYR A 54 1.44 21.13 -6.08
C TYR A 54 2.13 22.00 -5.01
N LEU A 55 1.33 22.75 -4.26
CA LEU A 55 1.85 23.56 -3.15
C LEU A 55 2.14 22.65 -1.94
N GLN A 56 3.43 22.52 -1.60
CA GLN A 56 3.85 21.78 -0.41
C GLN A 56 3.87 22.72 0.80
N HIS A 57 3.11 22.38 1.84
CA HIS A 57 3.18 23.05 3.13
C HIS A 57 3.81 22.12 4.16
N GLY A 58 4.58 22.67 5.10
CA GLY A 58 5.21 21.90 6.19
C GLY A 58 4.22 21.20 7.14
N GLU A 59 2.94 21.58 7.09
CA GLU A 59 1.86 20.99 7.90
C GLU A 59 1.12 19.84 7.22
N SER A 60 1.50 19.49 5.99
CA SER A 60 0.85 18.38 5.27
C SER A 60 0.95 17.09 6.09
N THR A 61 -0.19 16.41 6.23
CA THR A 61 -0.32 15.14 6.98
C THR A 61 0.60 14.04 6.45
N THR A 62 1.03 14.14 5.19
CA THR A 62 1.94 13.19 4.55
C THR A 62 3.40 13.34 4.99
N HIS A 63 3.78 14.49 5.56
CA HIS A 63 5.17 14.77 5.97
C HIS A 63 5.48 14.39 7.42
N LYS A 64 4.47 14.32 8.29
CA LYS A 64 4.68 13.97 9.70
C LYS A 64 4.51 12.47 9.91
N PRO A 65 5.51 11.77 10.49
CA PRO A 65 5.32 10.38 10.90
C PRO A 65 4.16 10.24 11.86
N GLY A 66 3.24 9.29 11.60
CA GLY A 66 2.07 9.10 12.44
C GLY A 66 1.26 7.88 12.01
N LEU A 67 0.22 7.61 12.81
CA LEU A 67 -0.66 6.43 12.64
C LEU A 67 -1.43 6.43 11.31
N GLN A 68 -1.74 7.61 10.77
CA GLN A 68 -2.46 7.75 9.49
C GLN A 68 -1.76 7.02 8.32
N ARG A 69 -0.43 6.81 8.40
CA ARG A 69 0.31 6.09 7.36
C ARG A 69 -0.13 4.63 7.20
N PHE A 70 -0.63 4.02 8.27
CA PHE A 70 -1.07 2.63 8.29
C PHE A 70 -2.47 2.44 7.67
N ASP A 71 -3.25 3.51 7.45
CA ASP A 71 -4.52 3.44 6.73
C ASP A 71 -4.35 2.95 5.29
N TYR A 72 -3.14 3.05 4.74
CA TYR A 72 -2.80 2.47 3.44
C TYR A 72 -3.08 0.96 3.36
N LEU A 73 -2.89 0.21 4.46
CA LEU A 73 -3.23 -1.22 4.50
C LEU A 73 -4.73 -1.47 4.53
N LYS A 74 -5.50 -0.56 5.14
CA LYS A 74 -6.97 -0.62 5.11
C LYS A 74 -7.49 -0.34 3.71
N ALA A 75 -6.96 0.72 3.05
CA ALA A 75 -7.26 1.03 1.66
C ALA A 75 -6.92 -0.16 0.73
N ASN A 76 -5.79 -0.83 0.95
CA ASN A 76 -5.43 -2.02 0.18
C ASN A 76 -6.42 -3.19 0.39
N MET A 77 -6.95 -3.36 1.59
CA MET A 77 -7.96 -4.39 1.84
C MET A 77 -9.28 -4.05 1.15
N SER A 78 -9.74 -2.80 1.25
CA SER A 78 -10.93 -2.32 0.56
C SER A 78 -10.82 -2.51 -0.95
N MET A 79 -9.69 -2.14 -1.55
CA MET A 79 -9.46 -2.37 -2.98
C MET A 79 -9.50 -3.85 -3.36
N LYS A 80 -8.90 -4.75 -2.55
CA LYS A 80 -9.00 -6.20 -2.79
C LYS A 80 -10.45 -6.66 -2.81
N GLN A 81 -11.24 -6.23 -1.83
CA GLN A 81 -12.67 -6.57 -1.75
C GLN A 81 -13.43 -6.05 -2.96
N THR A 82 -13.13 -4.84 -3.42
CA THR A 82 -13.75 -4.26 -4.62
C THR A 82 -13.38 -5.05 -5.87
N LEU A 83 -12.11 -5.42 -6.04
CA LEU A 83 -11.66 -6.25 -7.17
C LEU A 83 -12.38 -7.61 -7.20
N LEU A 84 -12.55 -8.24 -6.04
CA LEU A 84 -13.31 -9.50 -5.93
C LEU A 84 -14.79 -9.28 -6.27
N LYS A 85 -15.41 -8.21 -5.78
CA LYS A 85 -16.81 -7.88 -6.01
C LYS A 85 -17.13 -7.62 -7.49
N ILE A 86 -16.22 -6.97 -8.22
CA ILE A 86 -16.40 -6.72 -9.67
C ILE A 86 -15.99 -7.91 -10.54
N GLY A 87 -15.60 -9.04 -9.96
CA GLY A 87 -15.19 -10.23 -10.71
C GLY A 87 -13.89 -10.03 -11.49
N ALA A 88 -12.92 -9.31 -10.93
CA ALA A 88 -11.65 -9.09 -11.60
C ALA A 88 -10.94 -10.41 -11.92
N GLU A 89 -10.28 -10.48 -13.07
CA GLU A 89 -9.52 -11.64 -13.51
C GLU A 89 -8.48 -12.09 -12.45
N GLU A 90 -8.24 -13.39 -12.34
CA GLU A 90 -7.27 -13.98 -11.40
C GLU A 90 -5.88 -13.32 -11.50
N ARG A 91 -5.44 -13.03 -12.73
CA ARG A 91 -4.17 -12.33 -12.97
C ARG A 91 -4.14 -10.93 -12.31
N ILE A 92 -5.26 -10.24 -12.27
CA ILE A 92 -5.40 -8.92 -11.63
C ILE A 92 -5.33 -9.08 -10.11
N LEU A 93 -5.99 -10.10 -9.56
CA LEU A 93 -5.96 -10.42 -8.14
C LEU A 93 -4.55 -10.80 -7.68
N ASP A 94 -3.83 -11.63 -8.43
CA ASP A 94 -2.44 -12.00 -8.15
C ASP A 94 -1.51 -10.78 -8.18
N LEU A 95 -1.64 -9.93 -9.20
CA LEU A 95 -0.86 -8.71 -9.29
C LEU A 95 -1.11 -7.80 -8.08
N TYR A 96 -2.39 -7.63 -7.70
CA TYR A 96 -2.74 -6.76 -6.59
C TYR A 96 -2.30 -7.35 -5.23
N GLU A 97 -2.31 -8.67 -5.07
CA GLU A 97 -1.80 -9.31 -3.87
C GLU A 97 -0.30 -9.04 -3.66
N ASN A 98 0.48 -9.01 -4.74
CA ASN A 98 1.88 -8.61 -4.69
C ASN A 98 2.05 -7.13 -4.28
N VAL A 99 1.18 -6.24 -4.76
CA VAL A 99 1.16 -4.82 -4.31
C VAL A 99 0.87 -4.75 -2.81
N ARG A 100 -0.16 -5.45 -2.33
CA ARG A 100 -0.51 -5.50 -0.91
C ARG A 100 0.66 -6.01 -0.06
N TRP A 101 1.31 -7.07 -0.52
CA TRP A 101 2.48 -7.63 0.16
C TRP A 101 3.63 -6.63 0.28
N LEU A 102 3.96 -5.95 -0.80
CA LEU A 102 5.00 -4.91 -0.79
C LEU A 102 4.66 -3.75 0.16
N ASN A 103 3.39 -3.41 0.32
CA ASN A 103 2.95 -2.40 1.25
C ASN A 103 3.07 -2.86 2.72
N VAL A 104 2.83 -4.14 3.02
CA VAL A 104 3.10 -4.73 4.35
C VAL A 104 4.58 -4.59 4.69
N VAL A 105 5.48 -5.02 3.80
CA VAL A 105 6.94 -4.89 3.97
C VAL A 105 7.35 -3.41 4.06
N GLY A 106 6.78 -2.56 3.21
CA GLY A 106 7.04 -1.12 3.19
C GLY A 106 6.68 -0.43 4.51
N LEU A 107 5.57 -0.82 5.15
CA LEU A 107 5.18 -0.26 6.44
C LEU A 107 5.96 -0.85 7.61
N MET A 108 6.44 -2.09 7.53
CA MET A 108 7.44 -2.60 8.46
C MET A 108 8.72 -1.74 8.40
N TYR A 109 9.19 -1.43 7.18
CA TYR A 109 10.35 -0.55 6.99
C TYR A 109 10.09 0.87 7.48
N TYR A 110 8.88 1.42 7.28
CA TYR A 110 8.48 2.71 7.82
C TYR A 110 8.58 2.76 9.35
N VAL A 111 8.08 1.73 10.04
CA VAL A 111 8.22 1.64 11.52
C VAL A 111 9.70 1.59 11.91
N PHE A 112 10.50 0.79 11.22
CA PHE A 112 11.94 0.68 11.49
C PHE A 112 12.65 2.02 11.37
N LEU A 113 12.39 2.80 10.34
CA LEU A 113 13.02 4.10 10.09
C LEU A 113 12.54 5.17 11.09
N ASN A 114 11.26 5.16 11.44
CA ASN A 114 10.62 6.22 12.23
C ASN A 114 10.41 5.86 13.70
N ARG A 115 11.01 4.76 14.20
CA ARG A 115 10.82 4.27 15.57
C ARG A 115 11.15 5.27 16.67
N LYS A 116 11.99 6.28 16.38
CA LYS A 116 12.34 7.36 17.32
C LYS A 116 11.36 8.54 17.26
N LEU A 117 10.61 8.67 16.19
CA LEU A 117 9.67 9.76 15.92
C LEU A 117 8.22 9.38 16.24
N LEU A 118 7.88 8.10 16.08
CA LEU A 118 6.56 7.56 16.40
C LEU A 118 6.41 7.39 17.91
N SER A 119 5.21 7.68 18.43
CA SER A 119 4.86 7.35 19.81
C SER A 119 4.83 5.84 20.04
N LYS A 120 5.00 5.39 21.28
CA LYS A 120 4.86 3.96 21.63
C LYS A 120 3.46 3.43 21.29
N GLY A 121 2.42 4.27 21.44
CA GLY A 121 1.05 3.96 21.08
C GLY A 121 0.89 3.73 19.57
N ASP A 122 1.43 4.64 18.76
CA ASP A 122 1.38 4.52 17.29
C ASP A 122 2.13 3.30 16.78
N ILE A 123 3.29 2.99 17.36
CA ILE A 123 4.05 1.78 17.02
C ILE A 123 3.21 0.53 17.34
N LYS A 124 2.62 0.46 18.54
CA LYS A 124 1.80 -0.70 18.96
C LYS A 124 0.61 -0.90 18.03
N GLU A 125 -0.13 0.17 17.76
CA GLU A 125 -1.30 0.12 16.90
C GLU A 125 -0.91 -0.14 15.43
N GLY A 126 0.13 0.53 14.93
CA GLY A 126 0.66 0.29 13.59
C GLY A 126 1.09 -1.16 13.38
N MET A 127 1.79 -1.76 14.33
CA MET A 127 2.17 -3.19 14.29
C MET A 127 0.96 -4.12 14.32
N ARG A 128 -0.12 -3.74 15.04
CA ARG A 128 -1.38 -4.47 15.05
C ARG A 128 -2.03 -4.47 13.65
N ILE A 129 -2.06 -3.31 13.00
CA ILE A 129 -2.61 -3.14 11.64
C ILE A 129 -1.75 -3.93 10.63
N ILE A 130 -0.42 -3.84 10.73
CA ILE A 130 0.48 -4.61 9.86
C ILE A 130 0.24 -6.11 10.02
N ARG A 131 0.12 -6.62 11.27
CA ARG A 131 -0.14 -8.04 11.54
C ARG A 131 -1.49 -8.49 10.97
N TRP A 132 -2.52 -7.66 11.10
CA TRP A 132 -3.82 -7.91 10.49
C TRP A 132 -3.72 -8.03 8.96
N ALA A 133 -3.05 -7.09 8.30
CA ALA A 133 -2.83 -7.13 6.87
C ALA A 133 -1.97 -8.33 6.45
N TRP A 134 -0.86 -8.61 7.17
CA TRP A 134 -0.02 -9.78 6.96
C TRP A 134 -0.81 -11.09 7.03
N ASN A 135 -1.71 -11.25 8.01
CA ASN A 135 -2.59 -12.42 8.12
C ASN A 135 -3.49 -12.59 6.89
N SER A 136 -3.90 -11.49 6.25
CA SER A 136 -4.82 -11.50 5.11
C SER A 136 -4.13 -11.73 3.75
N ILE A 137 -2.80 -11.80 3.70
CA ILE A 137 -2.05 -12.08 2.48
C ILE A 137 -2.21 -13.54 2.07
N GLU A 138 -2.61 -13.78 0.83
CA GLU A 138 -2.68 -15.09 0.19
C GLU A 138 -1.30 -15.43 -0.42
N GLN A 139 -0.53 -16.23 0.31
CA GLN A 139 0.86 -16.53 -0.06
C GLN A 139 0.97 -17.23 -1.42
N GLU A 140 -0.04 -17.98 -1.81
CA GLU A 140 -0.10 -18.71 -3.07
C GLU A 140 -0.04 -17.78 -4.27
N ARG A 141 -0.67 -16.60 -4.16
CA ARG A 141 -0.73 -15.55 -5.19
C ARG A 141 0.56 -14.74 -5.32
N LEU A 142 1.48 -14.87 -4.37
CA LEU A 142 2.72 -14.10 -4.42
C LEU A 142 3.69 -14.65 -5.47
N GLU A 143 4.39 -13.75 -6.14
CA GLU A 143 5.46 -14.11 -7.07
C GLU A 143 6.57 -14.92 -6.36
N PRO A 144 7.18 -15.92 -7.02
CA PRO A 144 8.23 -16.76 -6.45
C PRO A 144 9.39 -15.97 -5.85
N ARG A 145 9.73 -14.81 -6.43
CA ARG A 145 10.80 -13.92 -5.92
C ARG A 145 10.49 -13.41 -4.51
N TYR A 146 9.24 -13.16 -4.16
CA TYR A 146 8.87 -12.70 -2.82
C TYR A 146 8.77 -13.85 -1.81
N LYS A 147 8.56 -15.07 -2.26
CA LYS A 147 8.50 -16.26 -1.38
C LYS A 147 9.86 -16.69 -0.84
N ARG A 148 10.95 -16.32 -1.53
CA ARG A 148 12.31 -16.84 -1.24
C ARG A 148 13.34 -15.77 -0.89
N LYS A 149 13.05 -14.50 -1.10
CA LYS A 149 14.00 -13.41 -0.87
C LYS A 149 13.96 -12.93 0.58
N LEU A 150 15.11 -12.90 1.24
CA LEU A 150 15.25 -12.31 2.58
C LEU A 150 14.68 -10.88 2.61
N GLY A 151 13.91 -10.56 3.64
CA GLY A 151 13.21 -9.30 3.78
C GLY A 151 11.93 -9.18 2.92
N TYR A 152 11.51 -10.28 2.28
CA TYR A 152 10.27 -10.38 1.52
C TYR A 152 9.53 -11.69 1.74
N MET A 153 10.15 -12.68 2.40
CA MET A 153 9.48 -13.94 2.70
C MET A 153 8.33 -13.71 3.69
N PRO A 154 7.10 -14.12 3.38
CA PRO A 154 5.95 -13.84 4.24
C PRO A 154 5.96 -14.59 5.57
N MET A 155 6.73 -15.67 5.71
CA MET A 155 6.88 -16.47 6.94
C MET A 155 5.55 -16.72 7.65
N LYS A 156 4.52 -17.16 6.91
CA LYS A 156 3.14 -17.29 7.40
C LYS A 156 2.97 -18.23 8.58
N TRP A 157 3.98 -19.05 8.87
CA TRP A 157 4.02 -19.94 10.01
C TRP A 157 4.30 -19.24 11.36
N SER A 158 4.92 -18.03 11.34
CA SER A 158 5.20 -17.27 12.57
C SER A 158 5.32 -15.77 12.33
N TRP A 159 4.46 -14.99 12.98
CA TRP A 159 4.57 -13.52 13.01
C TRP A 159 5.90 -13.04 13.58
N ASN A 160 6.36 -13.67 14.66
CA ASN A 160 7.62 -13.28 15.30
C ASN A 160 8.82 -13.53 14.39
N ALA A 161 8.83 -14.66 13.67
CA ALA A 161 9.87 -14.94 12.68
C ALA A 161 9.88 -13.90 11.55
N PHE A 162 8.70 -13.51 11.06
CA PHE A 162 8.58 -12.43 10.08
C PHE A 162 9.16 -11.11 10.62
N VAL A 163 8.76 -10.69 11.82
CA VAL A 163 9.28 -9.45 12.43
C VAL A 163 10.79 -9.48 12.62
N VAL A 164 11.34 -10.60 13.07
CA VAL A 164 12.80 -10.77 13.23
C VAL A 164 13.50 -10.67 11.87
N GLN A 165 13.01 -11.39 10.86
CA GLN A 165 13.55 -11.33 9.50
C GLN A 165 13.61 -9.90 8.97
N GLU A 166 12.52 -9.15 9.09
CA GLU A 166 12.44 -7.78 8.59
C GLU A 166 13.43 -6.87 9.32
N ASN A 167 13.54 -6.95 10.65
CA ASN A 167 14.49 -6.14 11.41
C ASN A 167 15.95 -6.46 11.04
N VAL A 168 16.30 -7.74 10.87
CA VAL A 168 17.64 -8.15 10.42
C VAL A 168 17.91 -7.59 9.03
N TYR A 169 17.00 -7.78 8.09
CA TYR A 169 17.14 -7.28 6.73
C TYR A 169 17.29 -5.76 6.65
N PHE A 170 16.47 -5.01 7.38
CA PHE A 170 16.55 -3.54 7.38
C PHE A 170 17.84 -3.04 8.04
N THR A 171 18.31 -3.72 9.09
CA THR A 171 19.59 -3.39 9.73
C THR A 171 20.75 -3.59 8.76
N LEU A 172 20.80 -4.74 8.07
CA LEU A 172 21.82 -5.01 7.06
C LEU A 172 21.79 -3.99 5.93
N LYS A 173 20.59 -3.68 5.42
CA LYS A 173 20.40 -2.66 4.39
C LYS A 173 20.87 -1.27 4.84
N ALA A 174 20.60 -0.88 6.09
CA ALA A 174 21.04 0.39 6.63
C ALA A 174 22.56 0.47 6.79
N LEU A 175 23.24 -0.64 7.12
CA LEU A 175 24.69 -0.70 7.21
C LEU A 175 25.37 -0.62 5.82
N LEU A 176 24.80 -1.28 4.81
CA LEU A 176 25.32 -1.26 3.44
C LEU A 176 25.15 0.11 2.76
N ASN A 177 24.06 0.83 3.06
CA ASN A 177 23.81 2.16 2.48
C ASN A 177 24.60 3.30 3.18
N ARG A 178 25.35 3.01 4.24
CA ARG A 178 26.24 3.99 4.90
C ARG A 178 27.65 4.01 4.29
N ARG A 179 27.95 3.18 3.32
CA ARG A 179 29.19 3.16 2.52
C ARG A 179 28.97 3.89 1.19
#